data_f185ff61596c55bbd051e47511095d5d
#
_entry.id   f185ff61596c55bbd051e47511095d5d
#
_cell.length_a   1.000
_cell.length_b   1.000
_cell.length_c   1.000
_cell.angle_alpha   90.00
_cell.angle_beta   90.00
_cell.angle_gamma   90.00
#
_symmetry.space_group_name_H-M   'P 1'
#
loop_
_entity.id
_entity.type
_entity.pdbx_description
1 polymer ?
#
loop_
_entity_poly.entity_id
_entity_poly.type
_entity_poly.pdbx_seq_one_letter_code
_entity_poly.pdbx_strand_id
1 'polypeptide(L)'
;TVTAALDAERRGFLRRNHTATHLMHEALRKVLGAHVEQKGSLVTPEILRFDFSHFQKVTPEELRKVEQLVNRAIRANYPLVENREATKEEAEKCGAMMLFGEKYGDKVRMVRFGSSVELCGGTHTGATGNIGFFKILSESAISAGVRRIEAVTGEQAEKVLYAAEDTMRNIAEYLNNPQVVQAVKKMLESNETLSKEVESMRREQVAQWADKIAASTPERHGMQLFATQTDRRPDFVKDLAYNLRQRSPRLVFVVGSVWDGKPTLTVMLGDEITACGVNAGAVVREAAKLMQGGGGGQAFFATAGGMNPDGLQAAIDKAVELIGAQVK
;
A
#
# COMPACT_ATOMS: atom_id res chain seq x y z
N THR A 1 47.02 17.76 -34.06
CA THR A 1 45.57 17.96 -34.27
C THR A 1 44.83 16.94 -33.46
N VAL A 2 43.89 17.35 -32.62
CA VAL A 2 43.01 16.47 -31.85
C VAL A 2 41.61 16.60 -32.39
N THR A 3 40.95 15.48 -32.67
CA THR A 3 39.53 15.47 -33.07
C THR A 3 38.67 15.17 -31.85
N ALA A 4 37.79 16.10 -31.52
CA ALA A 4 36.78 15.89 -30.49
C ALA A 4 35.46 15.50 -31.13
N ALA A 5 34.92 14.33 -30.76
CA ALA A 5 33.62 13.85 -31.19
C ALA A 5 32.61 13.92 -30.02
N LEU A 6 31.45 14.45 -30.32
CA LEU A 6 30.35 14.52 -29.35
C LEU A 6 29.29 13.48 -29.70
N ASP A 7 28.82 12.78 -28.70
CA ASP A 7 27.59 11.98 -28.79
C ASP A 7 26.40 12.94 -28.97
N ALA A 8 25.95 13.06 -30.20
CA ALA A 8 24.90 13.99 -30.59
C ALA A 8 23.52 13.56 -30.05
N GLU A 9 23.27 12.27 -29.98
CA GLU A 9 22.03 11.70 -29.47
C GLU A 9 21.88 11.95 -27.97
N ARG A 10 22.88 11.53 -27.18
CA ARG A 10 22.95 11.80 -25.74
C ARG A 10 22.82 13.31 -25.45
N ARG A 11 23.49 14.14 -26.21
CA ARG A 11 23.39 15.60 -26.09
C ARG A 11 21.97 16.10 -26.39
N GLY A 12 21.29 15.49 -27.36
CA GLY A 12 19.90 15.76 -27.70
C GLY A 12 18.97 15.55 -26.49
N PHE A 13 19.09 14.42 -25.80
CA PHE A 13 18.33 14.14 -24.57
C PHE A 13 18.58 15.18 -23.48
N LEU A 14 19.84 15.49 -23.20
CA LEU A 14 20.21 16.51 -22.21
C LEU A 14 19.61 17.89 -22.52
N ARG A 15 19.65 18.33 -23.79
CA ARG A 15 19.06 19.60 -24.24
C ARG A 15 17.55 19.63 -24.02
N ARG A 16 16.84 18.54 -24.34
CA ARG A 16 15.39 18.42 -24.14
C ARG A 16 15.03 18.53 -22.65
N ASN A 17 15.67 17.74 -21.81
CA ASN A 17 15.44 17.75 -20.38
C ASN A 17 15.80 19.09 -19.74
N HIS A 18 16.90 19.72 -20.14
CA HIS A 18 17.31 21.01 -19.60
C HIS A 18 16.33 22.13 -19.99
N THR A 19 15.89 22.17 -21.26
CA THR A 19 14.90 23.15 -21.69
C THR A 19 13.55 22.93 -20.98
N ALA A 20 13.13 21.68 -20.80
CA ALA A 20 11.92 21.35 -20.04
C ALA A 20 12.02 21.78 -18.57
N THR A 21 13.21 21.74 -17.96
CA THR A 21 13.43 22.23 -16.58
C THR A 21 13.09 23.71 -16.46
N HIS A 22 13.52 24.56 -17.43
CA HIS A 22 13.18 25.99 -17.46
C HIS A 22 11.66 26.21 -17.58
N LEU A 23 11.02 25.52 -18.53
CA LEU A 23 9.56 25.62 -18.70
C LEU A 23 8.80 25.15 -17.44
N MET A 24 9.27 24.09 -16.79
CA MET A 24 8.68 23.58 -15.57
C MET A 24 8.87 24.56 -14.40
N HIS A 25 10.04 25.16 -14.25
CA HIS A 25 10.31 26.17 -13.22
C HIS A 25 9.33 27.36 -13.35
N GLU A 26 9.17 27.88 -14.57
CA GLU A 26 8.18 28.92 -14.84
C GLU A 26 6.75 28.46 -14.53
N ALA A 27 6.37 27.24 -14.92
CA ALA A 27 5.06 26.69 -14.67
C ALA A 27 4.78 26.51 -13.17
N LEU A 28 5.77 26.03 -12.40
CA LEU A 28 5.68 25.93 -10.94
C LEU A 28 5.45 27.28 -10.29
N ARG A 29 6.17 28.31 -10.69
CA ARG A 29 5.95 29.68 -10.18
C ARG A 29 4.56 30.22 -10.51
N LYS A 30 4.03 29.91 -11.70
CA LYS A 30 2.65 30.31 -12.10
C LYS A 30 1.57 29.59 -11.30
N VAL A 31 1.80 28.33 -10.94
CA VAL A 31 0.79 27.51 -10.24
C VAL A 31 0.89 27.63 -8.71
N LEU A 32 2.11 27.60 -8.17
CA LEU A 32 2.34 27.57 -6.73
C LEU A 32 2.66 28.94 -6.13
N GLY A 33 3.15 29.87 -6.96
CA GLY A 33 3.48 31.24 -6.54
C GLY A 33 4.95 31.61 -6.74
N ALA A 34 5.22 32.91 -6.62
CA ALA A 34 6.53 33.51 -6.88
C ALA A 34 7.63 33.10 -5.90
N HIS A 35 7.27 32.48 -4.75
CA HIS A 35 8.22 31.96 -3.76
C HIS A 35 8.96 30.69 -4.19
N VAL A 36 8.52 30.07 -5.29
CA VAL A 36 9.22 28.92 -5.87
C VAL A 36 10.56 29.35 -6.43
N GLU A 37 11.62 28.85 -5.83
CA GLU A 37 13.02 29.09 -6.22
C GLU A 37 13.74 27.75 -6.36
N GLN A 38 14.64 27.63 -7.32
CA GLN A 38 15.48 26.45 -7.46
C GLN A 38 16.41 26.30 -6.25
N LYS A 39 16.42 25.13 -5.66
CA LYS A 39 17.35 24.71 -4.59
C LYS A 39 18.34 23.64 -5.06
N GLY A 40 18.04 22.98 -6.17
CA GLY A 40 18.91 22.05 -6.85
C GLY A 40 18.33 21.61 -8.18
N SER A 41 19.17 21.15 -9.08
CA SER A 41 18.76 20.60 -10.39
C SER A 41 19.73 19.54 -10.84
N LEU A 42 19.20 18.49 -11.46
CA LEU A 42 19.98 17.47 -12.14
C LEU A 42 19.32 17.19 -13.49
N VAL A 43 20.13 17.19 -14.54
CA VAL A 43 19.68 16.86 -15.90
C VAL A 43 20.54 15.72 -16.40
N THR A 44 19.91 14.57 -16.67
CA THR A 44 20.53 13.41 -17.31
C THR A 44 19.83 13.13 -18.66
N PRO A 45 20.33 12.23 -19.49
CA PRO A 45 19.60 11.81 -20.68
C PRO A 45 18.24 11.17 -20.38
N GLU A 46 18.12 10.48 -19.23
CA GLU A 46 16.96 9.69 -18.86
C GLU A 46 15.90 10.50 -18.13
N ILE A 47 16.33 11.39 -17.23
CA ILE A 47 15.41 12.17 -16.37
C ILE A 47 15.92 13.59 -16.16
N LEU A 48 15.01 14.46 -15.80
CA LEU A 48 15.30 15.72 -15.13
C LEU A 48 14.77 15.68 -13.70
N ARG A 49 15.50 16.30 -12.78
CA ARG A 49 15.16 16.45 -11.39
C ARG A 49 15.28 17.90 -10.99
N PHE A 50 14.28 18.41 -10.28
CA PHE A 50 14.23 19.80 -9.86
C PHE A 50 13.81 19.89 -8.40
N ASP A 51 14.68 20.48 -7.57
CA ASP A 51 14.45 20.73 -6.16
C ASP A 51 14.12 22.22 -5.97
N PHE A 52 13.02 22.52 -5.28
CA PHE A 52 12.52 23.88 -5.17
C PHE A 52 11.91 24.17 -3.80
N SER A 53 11.89 25.47 -3.43
CA SER A 53 11.29 25.94 -2.19
C SER A 53 9.77 25.87 -2.26
N HIS A 54 9.17 25.03 -1.39
CA HIS A 54 7.73 24.97 -1.16
C HIS A 54 7.42 24.21 0.11
N PHE A 55 6.52 24.73 0.95
CA PHE A 55 6.29 24.18 2.29
C PHE A 55 5.26 23.06 2.32
N GLN A 56 4.36 22.99 1.35
CA GLN A 56 3.28 22.01 1.30
C GLN A 56 3.54 20.95 0.24
N LYS A 57 2.87 19.80 0.37
CA LYS A 57 2.83 18.81 -0.69
C LYS A 57 2.09 19.39 -1.90
N VAL A 58 2.67 19.27 -3.08
CA VAL A 58 2.00 19.68 -4.32
C VAL A 58 0.89 18.67 -4.63
N THR A 59 -0.31 19.18 -4.84
CA THR A 59 -1.47 18.35 -5.10
C THR A 59 -1.44 17.75 -6.51
N PRO A 60 -2.14 16.61 -6.75
CA PRO A 60 -2.24 16.03 -8.09
C PRO A 60 -2.81 17.02 -9.12
N GLU A 61 -3.73 17.88 -8.71
CA GLU A 61 -4.34 18.91 -9.56
C GLU A 61 -3.34 19.99 -9.94
N GLU A 62 -2.49 20.43 -9.01
CA GLU A 62 -1.42 21.38 -9.25
C GLU A 62 -0.34 20.78 -10.16
N LEU A 63 0.09 19.55 -9.89
CA LEU A 63 1.05 18.84 -10.76
C LEU A 63 0.51 18.72 -12.20
N ARG A 64 -0.78 18.41 -12.34
CA ARG A 64 -1.42 18.32 -13.65
C ARG A 64 -1.46 19.69 -14.36
N LYS A 65 -1.71 20.78 -13.63
CA LYS A 65 -1.64 22.14 -14.18
C LYS A 65 -0.24 22.50 -14.64
N VAL A 66 0.78 22.19 -13.85
CA VAL A 66 2.19 22.38 -14.23
C VAL A 66 2.50 21.61 -15.51
N GLU A 67 2.19 20.32 -15.56
CA GLU A 67 2.40 19.47 -16.73
C GLU A 67 1.69 20.02 -17.98
N GLN A 68 0.45 20.49 -17.84
CA GLN A 68 -0.32 21.10 -18.92
C GLN A 68 0.32 22.40 -19.43
N LEU A 69 0.84 23.26 -18.54
CA LEU A 69 1.51 24.49 -18.91
C LEU A 69 2.81 24.22 -19.66
N VAL A 70 3.62 23.28 -19.19
CA VAL A 70 4.85 22.86 -19.87
C VAL A 70 4.54 22.31 -21.26
N ASN A 71 3.60 21.38 -21.38
CA ASN A 71 3.22 20.80 -22.66
C ASN A 71 2.55 21.83 -23.61
N ARG A 72 1.88 22.85 -23.06
CA ARG A 72 1.39 23.99 -23.86
C ARG A 72 2.54 24.80 -24.45
N ALA A 73 3.58 25.10 -23.65
CA ALA A 73 4.77 25.81 -24.12
C ALA A 73 5.55 24.99 -25.16
N ILE A 74 5.59 23.66 -25.00
CA ILE A 74 6.19 22.75 -26.00
C ILE A 74 5.43 22.85 -27.34
N ARG A 75 4.11 22.73 -27.31
CA ARG A 75 3.28 22.84 -28.54
C ARG A 75 3.31 24.21 -29.19
N ALA A 76 3.55 25.27 -28.41
CA ALA A 76 3.70 26.62 -28.94
C ALA A 76 4.99 26.80 -29.76
N ASN A 77 5.91 25.85 -29.65
CA ASN A 77 7.16 25.79 -30.39
C ASN A 77 7.95 27.11 -30.38
N TYR A 78 8.11 27.67 -29.14
CA TYR A 78 8.88 28.90 -28.96
C TYR A 78 10.34 28.69 -29.36
N PRO A 79 10.91 29.55 -30.22
CA PRO A 79 12.33 29.50 -30.59
C PRO A 79 13.21 29.87 -29.41
N LEU A 80 14.42 29.33 -29.39
CA LEU A 80 15.48 29.78 -28.47
C LEU A 80 15.88 31.21 -28.82
N VAL A 81 15.73 32.12 -27.86
CA VAL A 81 16.31 33.46 -27.95
C VAL A 81 17.42 33.54 -26.89
N GLU A 82 18.65 33.81 -27.37
CA GLU A 82 19.84 33.81 -26.56
C GLU A 82 20.56 35.13 -26.63
N ASN A 83 20.90 35.74 -25.48
CA ASN A 83 21.83 36.83 -25.39
C ASN A 83 23.02 36.45 -24.48
N ARG A 84 24.21 36.33 -25.05
CA ARG A 84 25.42 35.89 -24.31
C ARG A 84 26.18 37.04 -23.66
N GLU A 85 25.82 38.26 -23.96
CA GLU A 85 26.49 39.48 -23.56
C GLU A 85 25.57 40.43 -22.78
N ALA A 86 24.44 39.89 -22.26
CA ALA A 86 23.49 40.69 -21.48
C ALA A 86 24.13 41.24 -20.20
N THR A 87 23.79 42.45 -19.82
CA THR A 87 24.16 42.99 -18.50
C THR A 87 23.18 42.48 -17.44
N LYS A 88 23.53 42.58 -16.17
CA LYS A 88 22.60 42.21 -15.08
C LYS A 88 21.34 43.07 -15.11
N GLU A 89 21.48 44.36 -15.34
CA GLU A 89 20.36 45.31 -15.43
C GLU A 89 19.42 44.98 -16.58
N GLU A 90 19.95 44.53 -17.72
CA GLU A 90 19.13 44.06 -18.83
C GLU A 90 18.37 42.78 -18.47
N ALA A 91 19.02 41.85 -17.81
CA ALA A 91 18.41 40.60 -17.36
C ALA A 91 17.29 40.85 -16.33
N GLU A 92 17.53 41.75 -15.37
CA GLU A 92 16.52 42.14 -14.37
C GLU A 92 15.32 42.84 -15.03
N LYS A 93 15.54 43.76 -15.99
CA LYS A 93 14.47 44.42 -16.74
C LYS A 93 13.64 43.44 -17.56
N CYS A 94 14.26 42.35 -18.03
CA CYS A 94 13.57 41.28 -18.75
C CYS A 94 12.86 40.29 -17.80
N GLY A 95 12.97 40.45 -16.47
CA GLY A 95 12.41 39.54 -15.49
C GLY A 95 13.09 38.17 -15.48
N ALA A 96 14.37 38.10 -15.87
CA ALA A 96 15.11 36.86 -15.91
C ALA A 96 15.25 36.25 -14.51
N MET A 97 14.98 34.96 -14.38
CA MET A 97 15.26 34.24 -13.15
C MET A 97 16.75 34.05 -12.98
N MET A 98 17.24 34.43 -11.81
CA MET A 98 18.62 34.30 -11.40
C MET A 98 18.71 33.31 -10.24
N LEU A 99 19.69 32.41 -10.26
CA LEU A 99 19.89 31.47 -9.16
C LEU A 99 20.46 32.23 -7.94
N PHE A 100 19.80 32.06 -6.79
CA PHE A 100 20.21 32.71 -5.55
C PHE A 100 21.58 32.19 -5.10
N GLY A 101 22.51 33.09 -4.84
CA GLY A 101 23.86 32.77 -4.35
C GLY A 101 24.93 32.54 -5.40
N GLU A 102 24.62 32.57 -6.70
CA GLU A 102 25.62 32.55 -7.75
C GLU A 102 26.26 33.93 -7.94
N LYS A 103 27.58 33.94 -8.09
CA LYS A 103 28.35 35.18 -8.42
C LYS A 103 28.37 35.32 -9.95
N TYR A 104 27.48 36.13 -10.46
CA TYR A 104 27.49 36.48 -11.89
C TYR A 104 28.53 37.55 -12.19
N GLY A 105 29.25 37.41 -13.31
CA GLY A 105 30.13 38.46 -13.87
C GLY A 105 29.33 39.66 -14.39
N ASP A 106 30.03 40.63 -14.95
CA ASP A 106 29.42 41.84 -15.57
C ASP A 106 28.55 41.48 -16.78
N LYS A 107 28.90 40.39 -17.46
CA LYS A 107 28.16 39.83 -18.59
C LYS A 107 27.59 38.45 -18.23
N VAL A 108 26.33 38.23 -18.59
CA VAL A 108 25.60 37.01 -18.32
C VAL A 108 24.95 36.47 -19.60
N ARG A 109 24.81 35.13 -19.64
CA ARG A 109 24.05 34.50 -20.74
C ARG A 109 22.59 34.37 -20.32
N MET A 110 21.71 35.07 -21.04
CA MET A 110 20.28 35.00 -20.87
C MET A 110 19.67 34.09 -21.95
N VAL A 111 18.82 33.16 -21.51
CA VAL A 111 18.11 32.20 -22.37
C VAL A 111 16.62 32.44 -22.19
N ARG A 112 15.90 32.52 -23.32
CA ARG A 112 14.45 32.78 -23.32
C ARG A 112 13.72 31.83 -24.25
N PHE A 113 12.60 31.31 -23.76
CA PHE A 113 11.59 30.54 -24.49
C PHE A 113 10.19 31.08 -24.16
N GLY A 114 9.64 31.91 -25.05
CA GLY A 114 8.37 32.60 -24.81
C GLY A 114 8.46 33.51 -23.56
N SER A 115 7.69 33.19 -22.53
CA SER A 115 7.69 33.91 -21.23
C SER A 115 8.75 33.39 -20.23
N SER A 116 9.32 32.23 -20.45
CA SER A 116 10.41 31.71 -19.62
C SER A 116 11.71 32.40 -19.95
N VAL A 117 12.30 33.10 -18.98
CA VAL A 117 13.57 33.83 -19.12
C VAL A 117 14.45 33.49 -17.93
N GLU A 118 15.64 32.96 -18.19
CA GLU A 118 16.57 32.55 -17.13
C GLU A 118 18.03 32.87 -17.49
N LEU A 119 18.84 33.12 -16.48
CA LEU A 119 20.31 33.13 -16.65
C LEU A 119 20.82 31.69 -16.62
N CYS A 120 21.39 31.22 -17.73
CA CYS A 120 21.80 29.83 -17.83
C CYS A 120 23.00 29.62 -18.75
N GLY A 121 24.02 28.92 -18.23
CA GLY A 121 25.21 28.52 -19.01
C GLY A 121 25.06 27.21 -19.79
N GLY A 122 23.96 26.47 -19.60
CA GLY A 122 23.77 25.13 -20.14
C GLY A 122 23.33 25.09 -21.61
N THR A 123 23.13 23.90 -22.13
CA THR A 123 22.72 23.65 -23.52
C THR A 123 21.24 23.41 -23.66
N HIS A 124 20.63 24.01 -24.67
CA HIS A 124 19.18 23.96 -24.89
C HIS A 124 18.84 23.48 -26.31
N THR A 125 17.55 23.12 -26.49
CA THR A 125 16.99 22.86 -27.83
C THR A 125 16.84 24.16 -28.64
N GLY A 126 16.82 24.07 -29.93
CA GLY A 126 16.61 25.26 -30.80
C GLY A 126 15.19 25.83 -30.72
N ALA A 127 14.23 25.01 -30.33
CA ALA A 127 12.84 25.41 -30.07
C ALA A 127 12.18 24.43 -29.06
N THR A 128 11.13 24.88 -28.38
CA THR A 128 10.46 24.07 -27.37
C THR A 128 9.74 22.83 -27.94
N GLY A 129 9.33 22.89 -29.23
CA GLY A 129 8.73 21.73 -29.90
C GLY A 129 9.68 20.52 -30.02
N ASN A 130 11.00 20.77 -30.02
CA ASN A 130 12.00 19.69 -30.06
C ASN A 130 12.07 18.86 -28.74
N ILE A 131 11.38 19.28 -27.68
CA ILE A 131 11.30 18.53 -26.42
C ILE A 131 10.44 17.28 -26.59
N GLY A 132 9.41 17.34 -27.43
CA GLY A 132 8.40 16.29 -27.60
C GLY A 132 7.31 16.40 -26.55
N PHE A 133 7.15 15.35 -25.74
CA PHE A 133 6.19 15.32 -24.64
C PHE A 133 6.90 15.40 -23.28
N PHE A 134 6.30 16.09 -22.32
CA PHE A 134 6.79 16.21 -20.95
C PHE A 134 5.84 15.49 -19.98
N LYS A 135 6.40 14.66 -19.09
CA LYS A 135 5.64 13.92 -18.07
C LYS A 135 6.32 14.01 -16.71
N ILE A 136 5.57 14.39 -15.68
CA ILE A 136 6.00 14.31 -14.28
C ILE A 136 5.86 12.86 -13.83
N LEU A 137 6.92 12.32 -13.22
CA LEU A 137 6.96 10.97 -12.66
C LEU A 137 6.61 10.96 -11.18
N SER A 138 7.23 11.86 -10.41
CA SER A 138 7.11 11.90 -8.97
C SER A 138 7.21 13.31 -8.40
N GLU A 139 6.64 13.49 -7.21
CA GLU A 139 6.82 14.65 -6.36
C GLU A 139 7.02 14.20 -4.92
N SER A 140 8.05 14.70 -4.25
CA SER A 140 8.42 14.28 -2.89
C SER A 140 9.04 15.41 -2.06
N ALA A 141 9.02 15.26 -0.73
CA ALA A 141 9.78 16.12 0.16
C ALA A 141 11.23 15.63 0.26
N ILE A 142 12.19 16.56 0.28
CA ILE A 142 13.60 16.26 0.52
C ILE A 142 14.01 16.72 1.92
N SER A 143 13.59 17.93 2.29
CA SER A 143 13.85 18.54 3.59
C SER A 143 12.72 19.52 3.92
N ALA A 144 12.78 20.12 5.10
CA ALA A 144 11.81 21.14 5.50
C ALA A 144 11.80 22.30 4.50
N GLY A 145 10.65 22.55 3.89
CA GLY A 145 10.46 23.61 2.91
C GLY A 145 11.09 23.38 1.53
N VAL A 146 11.58 22.16 1.22
CA VAL A 146 12.14 21.81 -0.09
C VAL A 146 11.42 20.60 -0.67
N ARG A 147 10.88 20.76 -1.87
CA ARG A 147 10.20 19.72 -2.65
C ARG A 147 11.04 19.35 -3.87
N ARG A 148 10.86 18.11 -4.32
CA ARG A 148 11.51 17.55 -5.51
C ARG A 148 10.47 17.10 -6.51
N ILE A 149 10.67 17.45 -7.78
CA ILE A 149 9.97 16.85 -8.92
C ILE A 149 10.99 16.11 -9.78
N GLU A 150 10.60 14.90 -10.20
CA GLU A 150 11.28 14.15 -11.24
C GLU A 150 10.36 14.06 -12.46
N ALA A 151 10.92 14.29 -13.63
CA ALA A 151 10.16 14.29 -14.88
C ALA A 151 11.01 13.78 -16.05
N VAL A 152 10.34 13.46 -17.13
CA VAL A 152 10.92 12.93 -18.37
C VAL A 152 10.38 13.67 -19.58
N THR A 153 11.14 13.60 -20.69
CA THR A 153 10.73 14.21 -21.96
C THR A 153 10.87 13.23 -23.13
N GLY A 154 10.19 13.53 -24.25
CA GLY A 154 10.30 12.78 -25.50
C GLY A 154 10.09 11.29 -25.32
N GLU A 155 10.98 10.49 -25.84
CA GLU A 155 10.90 9.02 -25.84
C GLU A 155 10.76 8.40 -24.44
N GLN A 156 11.37 8.99 -23.42
CA GLN A 156 11.20 8.47 -22.06
C GLN A 156 9.78 8.72 -21.54
N ALA A 157 9.17 9.83 -21.92
CA ALA A 157 7.77 10.10 -21.58
C ALA A 157 6.81 9.17 -22.34
N GLU A 158 7.11 8.84 -23.62
CA GLU A 158 6.35 7.84 -24.39
C GLU A 158 6.40 6.46 -23.74
N LYS A 159 7.58 6.00 -23.28
CA LYS A 159 7.71 4.72 -22.56
C LYS A 159 6.82 4.66 -21.31
N VAL A 160 6.72 5.76 -20.57
CA VAL A 160 5.84 5.83 -19.38
C VAL A 160 4.37 5.70 -19.78
N LEU A 161 3.96 6.33 -20.88
CA LEU A 161 2.60 6.23 -21.39
C LEU A 161 2.27 4.79 -21.84
N TYR A 162 3.15 4.19 -22.63
CA TYR A 162 2.96 2.81 -23.11
C TYR A 162 2.91 1.81 -21.94
N ALA A 163 3.78 1.95 -20.94
CA ALA A 163 3.74 1.08 -19.76
C ALA A 163 2.42 1.21 -18.97
N ALA A 164 1.88 2.42 -18.86
CA ALA A 164 0.58 2.65 -18.23
C ALA A 164 -0.57 2.03 -19.07
N GLU A 165 -0.52 2.15 -20.38
CA GLU A 165 -1.49 1.58 -21.31
C GLU A 165 -1.46 0.05 -21.29
N ASP A 166 -0.27 -0.55 -21.32
CA ASP A 166 -0.08 -2.00 -21.19
C ASP A 166 -0.62 -2.52 -19.86
N THR A 167 -0.37 -1.81 -18.77
CA THR A 167 -0.90 -2.17 -17.46
C THR A 167 -2.43 -2.17 -17.45
N MET A 168 -3.06 -1.14 -18.02
CA MET A 168 -4.52 -1.07 -18.13
C MET A 168 -5.09 -2.18 -19.00
N ARG A 169 -4.42 -2.51 -20.11
CA ARG A 169 -4.80 -3.61 -20.99
C ARG A 169 -4.74 -4.95 -20.27
N ASN A 170 -3.64 -5.24 -19.58
CA ASN A 170 -3.48 -6.48 -18.82
C ASN A 170 -4.57 -6.63 -17.73
N ILE A 171 -4.90 -5.55 -17.02
CA ILE A 171 -6.00 -5.59 -16.03
C ILE A 171 -7.34 -5.85 -16.71
N ALA A 172 -7.61 -5.24 -17.87
CA ALA A 172 -8.84 -5.49 -18.63
C ALA A 172 -8.95 -6.95 -19.11
N GLU A 173 -7.82 -7.55 -19.50
CA GLU A 173 -7.74 -8.96 -19.87
C GLU A 173 -8.02 -9.88 -18.67
N TYR A 174 -7.38 -9.67 -17.52
CA TYR A 174 -7.66 -10.45 -16.31
C TYR A 174 -9.11 -10.37 -15.85
N LEU A 175 -9.72 -9.19 -15.99
CA LEU A 175 -11.13 -8.99 -15.64
C LEU A 175 -12.10 -9.44 -16.75
N ASN A 176 -11.56 -9.80 -17.92
CA ASN A 176 -12.34 -10.06 -19.15
C ASN A 176 -13.38 -8.96 -19.41
N ASN A 177 -12.98 -7.71 -19.19
CA ASN A 177 -13.86 -6.54 -19.32
C ASN A 177 -13.06 -5.27 -19.63
N PRO A 178 -13.35 -4.58 -20.74
CA PRO A 178 -12.66 -3.33 -21.09
C PRO A 178 -12.97 -2.17 -20.13
N GLN A 179 -14.08 -2.25 -19.37
CA GLN A 179 -14.45 -1.25 -18.37
C GLN A 179 -13.88 -1.59 -17.00
N VAL A 180 -12.56 -1.49 -16.87
CA VAL A 180 -11.77 -1.95 -15.72
C VAL A 180 -12.33 -1.45 -14.39
N VAL A 181 -12.61 -0.15 -14.26
CA VAL A 181 -13.08 0.45 -13.00
C VAL A 181 -14.43 -0.14 -12.56
N GLN A 182 -15.36 -0.32 -13.50
CA GLN A 182 -16.67 -0.90 -13.21
C GLN A 182 -16.56 -2.39 -12.87
N ALA A 183 -15.69 -3.13 -13.56
CA ALA A 183 -15.45 -4.54 -13.30
C ALA A 183 -14.85 -4.77 -11.90
N VAL A 184 -13.86 -3.96 -11.50
CA VAL A 184 -13.30 -4.01 -10.15
C VAL A 184 -14.35 -3.69 -9.08
N LYS A 185 -15.18 -2.66 -9.29
CA LYS A 185 -16.26 -2.32 -8.36
C LYS A 185 -17.24 -3.48 -8.18
N LYS A 186 -17.69 -4.06 -9.29
CA LYS A 186 -18.59 -5.22 -9.27
C LYS A 186 -17.96 -6.44 -8.57
N MET A 187 -16.67 -6.68 -8.80
CA MET A 187 -15.94 -7.76 -8.12
C MET A 187 -15.88 -7.55 -6.61
N LEU A 188 -15.63 -6.32 -6.14
CA LEU A 188 -15.63 -6.00 -4.71
C LEU A 188 -17.02 -6.19 -4.08
N GLU A 189 -18.09 -5.73 -4.74
CA GLU A 189 -19.47 -5.91 -4.29
C GLU A 189 -19.85 -7.40 -4.23
N SER A 190 -19.48 -8.18 -5.27
CA SER A 190 -19.69 -9.62 -5.29
C SER A 190 -18.93 -10.35 -4.18
N ASN A 191 -17.68 -9.97 -3.94
CA ASN A 191 -16.88 -10.56 -2.86
C ASN A 191 -17.47 -10.27 -1.47
N GLU A 192 -17.98 -9.06 -1.24
CA GLU A 192 -18.69 -8.72 0.00
C GLU A 192 -19.95 -9.56 0.20
N THR A 193 -20.74 -9.73 -0.87
CA THR A 193 -21.94 -10.55 -0.86
C THR A 193 -21.62 -12.01 -0.55
N LEU A 194 -20.66 -12.60 -1.27
CA LEU A 194 -20.21 -13.97 -1.04
C LEU A 194 -19.66 -14.16 0.39
N SER A 195 -18.94 -13.20 0.92
CA SER A 195 -18.44 -13.26 2.29
C SER A 195 -19.58 -13.31 3.32
N LYS A 196 -20.65 -12.54 3.11
CA LYS A 196 -21.85 -12.55 3.96
C LYS A 196 -22.60 -13.88 3.84
N GLU A 197 -22.74 -14.42 2.63
CA GLU A 197 -23.38 -15.73 2.40
C GLU A 197 -22.60 -16.86 3.08
N VAL A 198 -21.28 -16.90 2.92
CA VAL A 198 -20.42 -17.88 3.60
C VAL A 198 -20.56 -17.79 5.11
N GLU A 199 -20.60 -16.58 5.67
CA GLU A 199 -20.78 -16.39 7.12
C GLU A 199 -22.17 -16.85 7.58
N SER A 200 -23.25 -16.57 6.80
CA SER A 200 -24.59 -17.05 7.10
C SER A 200 -24.66 -18.58 7.09
N MET A 201 -24.14 -19.22 6.03
CA MET A 201 -24.10 -20.68 5.94
C MET A 201 -23.31 -21.31 7.10
N ARG A 202 -22.19 -20.67 7.51
CA ARG A 202 -21.41 -21.11 8.65
C ARG A 202 -22.20 -21.04 9.95
N ARG A 203 -22.93 -19.94 10.20
CA ARG A 203 -23.80 -19.80 11.37
C ARG A 203 -24.91 -20.86 11.40
N GLU A 204 -25.54 -21.13 10.26
CA GLU A 204 -26.55 -22.17 10.13
C GLU A 204 -25.96 -23.56 10.44
N GLN A 205 -24.80 -23.89 9.89
CA GLN A 205 -24.11 -25.13 10.19
C GLN A 205 -23.79 -25.27 11.68
N VAL A 206 -23.25 -24.21 12.29
CA VAL A 206 -22.96 -24.20 13.74
C VAL A 206 -24.23 -24.44 14.54
N ALA A 207 -25.35 -23.80 14.21
CA ALA A 207 -26.62 -23.99 14.90
C ALA A 207 -27.12 -25.43 14.78
N GLN A 208 -27.11 -26.01 13.59
CA GLN A 208 -27.52 -27.41 13.36
C GLN A 208 -26.65 -28.41 14.12
N TRP A 209 -25.33 -28.17 14.18
CA TRP A 209 -24.42 -28.99 14.95
C TRP A 209 -24.68 -28.87 16.47
N ALA A 210 -24.91 -27.65 16.92
CA ALA A 210 -25.25 -27.40 18.34
C ALA A 210 -26.55 -28.08 18.72
N ASP A 211 -27.58 -28.07 17.85
CA ASP A 211 -28.84 -28.79 18.10
C ASP A 211 -28.62 -30.31 18.25
N LYS A 212 -27.84 -30.90 17.32
CA LYS A 212 -27.50 -32.33 17.39
C LYS A 212 -26.74 -32.70 18.62
N ILE A 213 -25.74 -31.90 19.02
CA ILE A 213 -24.92 -32.14 20.22
C ILE A 213 -25.78 -32.00 21.48
N ALA A 214 -26.60 -30.96 21.59
CA ALA A 214 -27.48 -30.74 22.71
C ALA A 214 -28.45 -31.91 22.90
N ALA A 215 -29.01 -32.43 21.83
CA ALA A 215 -29.92 -33.57 21.83
C ALA A 215 -29.24 -34.91 22.22
N SER A 216 -27.97 -35.09 21.86
CA SER A 216 -27.20 -36.32 22.04
C SER A 216 -26.37 -36.36 23.34
N THR A 217 -26.25 -35.23 24.05
CA THR A 217 -25.39 -35.11 25.22
C THR A 217 -26.22 -34.82 26.46
N PRO A 218 -26.75 -35.87 27.14
CA PRO A 218 -27.52 -35.70 28.37
C PRO A 218 -26.65 -35.25 29.56
N GLU A 219 -27.26 -34.53 30.49
CA GLU A 219 -26.58 -34.17 31.73
C GLU A 219 -26.33 -35.42 32.58
N ARG A 220 -25.09 -35.58 33.03
CA ARG A 220 -24.65 -36.65 33.96
C ARG A 220 -23.71 -36.07 35.01
N HIS A 221 -23.88 -36.47 36.26
CA HIS A 221 -23.04 -36.01 37.38
C HIS A 221 -22.88 -34.47 37.44
N GLY A 222 -23.96 -33.75 37.22
CA GLY A 222 -23.97 -32.30 37.31
C GLY A 222 -23.29 -31.56 36.13
N MET A 223 -22.98 -32.25 35.03
CA MET A 223 -22.38 -31.64 33.84
C MET A 223 -22.94 -32.20 32.54
N GLN A 224 -22.95 -31.38 31.50
CA GLN A 224 -23.22 -31.79 30.13
C GLN A 224 -21.86 -31.86 29.38
N LEU A 225 -21.29 -33.07 29.32
CA LEU A 225 -19.95 -33.30 28.80
C LEU A 225 -20.02 -33.65 27.30
N PHE A 226 -19.42 -32.81 26.48
CA PHE A 226 -19.14 -33.10 25.09
C PHE A 226 -17.62 -33.09 24.85
N ALA A 227 -17.06 -34.26 24.61
CA ALA A 227 -15.63 -34.43 24.33
C ALA A 227 -15.46 -35.28 23.08
N THR A 228 -14.74 -34.75 22.06
CA THR A 228 -14.52 -35.43 20.80
C THR A 228 -13.33 -34.85 20.03
N GLN A 229 -12.92 -35.59 19.00
CA GLN A 229 -11.98 -35.11 17.98
C GLN A 229 -12.72 -34.82 16.68
N THR A 230 -12.28 -33.81 15.93
CA THR A 230 -12.86 -33.40 14.66
C THR A 230 -11.80 -32.93 13.66
N ASP A 231 -12.12 -32.93 12.39
CA ASP A 231 -11.35 -32.35 11.28
C ASP A 231 -11.76 -30.90 10.94
N ARG A 232 -12.72 -30.35 11.69
CA ARG A 232 -13.25 -29.00 11.47
C ARG A 232 -12.22 -27.94 11.83
N ARG A 233 -12.30 -26.80 11.11
CA ARG A 233 -11.45 -25.62 11.37
C ARG A 233 -11.63 -25.14 12.82
N PRO A 234 -10.54 -24.67 13.47
CA PRO A 234 -10.60 -24.16 14.85
C PRO A 234 -11.65 -23.06 15.06
N ASP A 235 -11.87 -22.18 14.04
CA ASP A 235 -12.89 -21.15 14.10
C ASP A 235 -14.32 -21.71 14.19
N PHE A 236 -14.60 -22.79 13.45
CA PHE A 236 -15.89 -23.46 13.53
C PHE A 236 -16.11 -24.08 14.92
N VAL A 237 -15.08 -24.73 15.47
CA VAL A 237 -15.11 -25.32 16.82
C VAL A 237 -15.34 -24.26 17.87
N LYS A 238 -14.70 -23.10 17.73
CA LYS A 238 -14.92 -21.95 18.61
C LYS A 238 -16.36 -21.45 18.57
N ASP A 239 -16.90 -21.20 17.39
CA ASP A 239 -18.27 -20.71 17.22
C ASP A 239 -19.30 -21.71 17.79
N LEU A 240 -19.07 -23.02 17.58
CA LEU A 240 -19.87 -24.11 18.14
C LEU A 240 -19.82 -24.10 19.69
N ALA A 241 -18.62 -23.93 20.25
CA ALA A 241 -18.43 -23.85 21.69
C ALA A 241 -19.22 -22.67 22.30
N TYR A 242 -19.14 -21.48 21.68
CA TYR A 242 -19.90 -20.32 22.14
C TYR A 242 -21.42 -20.51 22.01
N ASN A 243 -21.89 -21.12 20.93
CA ASN A 243 -23.30 -21.42 20.74
C ASN A 243 -23.84 -22.38 21.81
N LEU A 244 -23.11 -23.46 22.09
CA LEU A 244 -23.49 -24.45 23.13
C LEU A 244 -23.45 -23.84 24.52
N ARG A 245 -22.47 -22.97 24.84
CA ARG A 245 -22.39 -22.31 26.14
C ARG A 245 -23.63 -21.46 26.46
N GLN A 246 -24.18 -20.78 25.44
CA GLN A 246 -25.42 -20.00 25.59
C GLN A 246 -26.66 -20.87 25.93
N ARG A 247 -26.60 -22.18 25.60
CA ARG A 247 -27.72 -23.11 25.76
C ARG A 247 -27.63 -23.91 27.04
N SER A 248 -26.42 -24.11 27.60
CA SER A 248 -26.23 -24.92 28.80
C SER A 248 -25.25 -24.27 29.78
N PRO A 249 -25.74 -23.87 30.96
CA PRO A 249 -24.87 -23.35 32.03
C PRO A 249 -23.93 -24.41 32.62
N ARG A 250 -24.22 -25.70 32.40
CA ARG A 250 -23.45 -26.87 32.86
C ARG A 250 -22.59 -27.50 31.78
N LEU A 251 -22.36 -26.79 30.69
CA LEU A 251 -21.55 -27.30 29.58
C LEU A 251 -20.11 -27.54 29.98
N VAL A 252 -19.61 -28.70 29.60
CA VAL A 252 -18.18 -29.03 29.52
C VAL A 252 -17.90 -29.45 28.07
N PHE A 253 -17.30 -28.58 27.34
CA PHE A 253 -16.97 -28.80 25.93
C PHE A 253 -15.45 -28.91 25.77
N VAL A 254 -14.98 -30.09 25.33
CA VAL A 254 -13.55 -30.39 25.13
C VAL A 254 -13.40 -30.96 23.71
N VAL A 255 -12.96 -30.15 22.76
CA VAL A 255 -12.84 -30.57 21.38
C VAL A 255 -11.43 -30.37 20.84
N GLY A 256 -10.86 -31.47 20.39
CA GLY A 256 -9.63 -31.46 19.61
C GLY A 256 -9.94 -31.33 18.14
N SER A 257 -9.21 -30.48 17.43
CA SER A 257 -9.27 -30.43 15.98
C SER A 257 -7.88 -30.56 15.34
N VAL A 258 -7.80 -31.28 14.22
CA VAL A 258 -6.60 -31.32 13.37
C VAL A 258 -6.96 -30.63 12.06
N TRP A 259 -6.37 -29.46 11.85
CA TRP A 259 -6.56 -28.68 10.64
C TRP A 259 -5.20 -28.36 10.03
N ASP A 260 -5.02 -28.66 8.74
CA ASP A 260 -3.75 -28.46 8.04
C ASP A 260 -2.55 -29.06 8.80
N GLY A 261 -2.75 -30.29 9.31
CA GLY A 261 -1.73 -31.04 10.07
C GLY A 261 -1.44 -30.48 11.48
N LYS A 262 -2.11 -29.43 11.92
CA LYS A 262 -1.88 -28.79 13.22
C LYS A 262 -2.99 -29.16 14.22
N PRO A 263 -2.65 -29.79 15.35
CA PRO A 263 -3.63 -30.09 16.38
C PRO A 263 -3.95 -28.85 17.21
N THR A 264 -5.22 -28.68 17.53
CA THR A 264 -5.73 -27.62 18.40
C THR A 264 -6.70 -28.24 19.43
N LEU A 265 -6.55 -27.91 20.68
CA LEU A 265 -7.49 -28.27 21.77
C LEU A 265 -8.30 -27.02 22.11
N THR A 266 -9.61 -27.15 22.14
CA THR A 266 -10.55 -26.10 22.58
C THR A 266 -11.34 -26.57 23.78
N VAL A 267 -11.33 -25.80 24.87
CA VAL A 267 -12.11 -26.02 26.05
C VAL A 267 -13.04 -24.84 26.31
N MET A 268 -14.34 -25.14 26.46
CA MET A 268 -15.37 -24.18 26.87
C MET A 268 -16.16 -24.73 28.05
N LEU A 269 -16.38 -23.88 29.03
CA LEU A 269 -17.11 -24.19 30.25
C LEU A 269 -18.34 -23.30 30.40
N GLY A 270 -19.45 -23.89 30.83
CA GLY A 270 -20.65 -23.16 31.22
C GLY A 270 -20.45 -22.39 32.53
N ASP A 271 -21.39 -21.50 32.82
CA ASP A 271 -21.27 -20.58 33.96
C ASP A 271 -21.27 -21.32 35.32
N GLU A 272 -22.10 -22.36 35.46
CA GLU A 272 -22.14 -23.17 36.70
C GLU A 272 -20.85 -23.98 36.90
N ILE A 273 -20.27 -24.52 35.83
CA ILE A 273 -18.99 -25.25 35.92
C ILE A 273 -17.84 -24.28 36.28
N THR A 274 -17.84 -23.09 35.71
CA THR A 274 -16.84 -22.07 36.07
C THR A 274 -16.99 -21.62 37.53
N ALA A 275 -18.22 -21.52 38.03
CA ALA A 275 -18.51 -21.18 39.44
C ALA A 275 -18.00 -22.24 40.42
N CYS A 276 -17.86 -23.51 40.02
CA CYS A 276 -17.22 -24.57 40.82
C CYS A 276 -15.68 -24.39 40.95
N GLY A 277 -15.10 -23.34 40.36
CA GLY A 277 -13.67 -23.05 40.43
C GLY A 277 -12.84 -23.64 39.26
N VAL A 278 -13.48 -24.34 38.34
CA VAL A 278 -12.80 -24.89 37.15
C VAL A 278 -12.33 -23.76 36.21
N ASN A 279 -11.07 -23.83 35.80
CA ASN A 279 -10.47 -22.84 34.92
C ASN A 279 -9.98 -23.48 33.61
N ALA A 280 -10.64 -23.15 32.50
CA ALA A 280 -10.32 -23.68 31.19
C ALA A 280 -8.87 -23.37 30.75
N GLY A 281 -8.33 -22.19 31.10
CA GLY A 281 -6.96 -21.83 30.81
C GLY A 281 -5.91 -22.67 31.53
N ALA A 282 -6.19 -23.08 32.75
CA ALA A 282 -5.35 -24.01 33.52
C ALA A 282 -5.42 -25.42 32.93
N VAL A 283 -6.62 -25.90 32.65
CA VAL A 283 -6.86 -27.24 32.05
C VAL A 283 -6.12 -27.35 30.69
N VAL A 284 -6.29 -26.37 29.81
CA VAL A 284 -5.68 -26.39 28.50
C VAL A 284 -4.15 -26.37 28.54
N ARG A 285 -3.55 -25.61 29.49
CA ARG A 285 -2.09 -25.58 29.67
C ARG A 285 -1.50 -26.94 30.06
N GLU A 286 -2.17 -27.68 30.92
CA GLU A 286 -1.72 -29.02 31.32
C GLU A 286 -1.92 -30.04 30.18
N ALA A 287 -3.11 -30.04 29.59
CA ALA A 287 -3.46 -30.97 28.52
C ALA A 287 -2.59 -30.78 27.27
N ALA A 288 -2.25 -29.52 26.89
CA ALA A 288 -1.45 -29.21 25.72
C ALA A 288 -0.02 -29.78 25.74
N LYS A 289 0.52 -30.09 26.90
CA LYS A 289 1.84 -30.73 27.02
C LYS A 289 1.89 -32.06 26.28
N LEU A 290 0.77 -32.80 26.24
CA LEU A 290 0.66 -34.09 25.53
C LEU A 290 0.70 -33.93 23.98
N MET A 291 0.36 -32.76 23.49
CA MET A 291 0.46 -32.41 22.05
C MET A 291 1.78 -31.70 21.71
N GLN A 292 2.75 -31.65 22.65
CA GLN A 292 3.97 -30.80 22.48
C GLN A 292 3.60 -29.35 22.16
N GLY A 293 2.64 -28.81 22.87
CA GLY A 293 2.04 -27.52 22.59
C GLY A 293 1.89 -26.63 23.83
N GLY A 294 1.25 -25.52 23.63
CA GLY A 294 0.95 -24.55 24.65
C GLY A 294 -0.30 -23.74 24.28
N GLY A 295 -0.90 -23.18 25.33
CA GLY A 295 -2.10 -22.40 25.14
C GLY A 295 -2.52 -21.66 26.41
N GLY A 296 -3.69 -21.08 26.35
CA GLY A 296 -4.28 -20.34 27.44
C GLY A 296 -5.59 -19.70 27.05
N GLY A 297 -6.12 -18.90 27.93
CA GLY A 297 -7.38 -18.20 27.69
C GLY A 297 -8.00 -17.73 29.01
N GLN A 298 -9.28 -17.50 28.97
CA GLN A 298 -10.09 -17.07 30.10
C GLN A 298 -10.55 -18.29 30.93
N ALA A 299 -11.13 -18.04 32.10
CA ALA A 299 -11.62 -19.11 32.96
C ALA A 299 -12.67 -20.02 32.29
N PHE A 300 -13.50 -19.45 31.42
CA PHE A 300 -14.58 -20.20 30.75
C PHE A 300 -14.20 -20.66 29.31
N PHE A 301 -13.17 -20.12 28.70
CA PHE A 301 -12.78 -20.45 27.33
C PHE A 301 -11.26 -20.40 27.18
N ALA A 302 -10.68 -21.45 26.64
CA ALA A 302 -9.27 -21.53 26.37
C ALA A 302 -8.98 -22.41 25.13
N THR A 303 -7.89 -22.12 24.45
CA THR A 303 -7.40 -22.93 23.34
C THR A 303 -5.91 -23.18 23.47
N ALA A 304 -5.45 -24.31 22.93
CA ALA A 304 -4.06 -24.61 22.77
C ALA A 304 -3.77 -25.15 21.38
N GLY A 305 -2.60 -24.78 20.82
CA GLY A 305 -2.02 -25.42 19.65
C GLY A 305 -0.89 -26.36 20.03
N GLY A 306 -0.65 -27.39 19.22
CA GLY A 306 0.44 -28.33 19.41
C GLY A 306 1.16 -28.66 18.10
N MET A 307 2.27 -29.39 18.22
CA MET A 307 3.04 -29.90 17.08
C MET A 307 2.85 -31.38 16.83
N ASN A 308 2.30 -32.12 17.82
CA ASN A 308 2.09 -33.57 17.74
C ASN A 308 0.58 -33.90 17.67
N PRO A 309 0.02 -34.22 16.48
CA PRO A 309 -1.39 -34.61 16.34
C PRO A 309 -1.74 -35.92 17.04
N ASP A 310 -0.78 -36.86 17.16
CA ASP A 310 -1.03 -38.17 17.83
C ASP A 310 -1.31 -38.02 19.32
N GLY A 311 -0.83 -36.96 19.94
CA GLY A 311 -1.09 -36.62 21.31
C GLY A 311 -2.44 -35.97 21.59
N LEU A 312 -3.24 -35.66 20.54
CA LEU A 312 -4.47 -34.90 20.69
C LEU A 312 -5.55 -35.63 21.49
N GLN A 313 -5.73 -36.94 21.28
CA GLN A 313 -6.70 -37.73 22.04
C GLN A 313 -6.33 -37.79 23.53
N ALA A 314 -5.05 -38.03 23.85
CA ALA A 314 -4.57 -38.02 25.22
C ALA A 314 -4.76 -36.63 25.88
N ALA A 315 -4.63 -35.56 25.14
CA ALA A 315 -4.88 -34.20 25.62
C ALA A 315 -6.37 -33.95 25.92
N ILE A 316 -7.27 -34.47 25.08
CA ILE A 316 -8.73 -34.44 25.33
C ILE A 316 -9.06 -35.19 26.63
N ASP A 317 -8.59 -36.42 26.73
CA ASP A 317 -8.86 -37.27 27.88
C ASP A 317 -8.33 -36.65 29.21
N LYS A 318 -7.13 -36.06 29.12
CA LYS A 318 -6.53 -35.33 30.27
C LYS A 318 -7.33 -34.09 30.66
N ALA A 319 -7.84 -33.34 29.67
CA ALA A 319 -8.67 -32.18 29.94
C ALA A 319 -9.99 -32.59 30.64
N VAL A 320 -10.63 -33.66 30.18
CA VAL A 320 -11.85 -34.20 30.78
C VAL A 320 -11.60 -34.70 32.25
N GLU A 321 -10.48 -35.43 32.47
CA GLU A 321 -10.06 -35.88 33.82
C GLU A 321 -9.89 -34.69 34.79
N LEU A 322 -9.14 -33.65 34.34
CA LEU A 322 -8.88 -32.48 35.18
C LEU A 322 -10.15 -31.71 35.54
N ILE A 323 -11.11 -31.61 34.63
CA ILE A 323 -12.40 -30.98 34.85
C ILE A 323 -13.25 -31.82 35.79
N GLY A 324 -13.35 -33.13 35.52
CA GLY A 324 -14.15 -34.05 36.35
C GLY A 324 -13.68 -34.16 37.79
N ALA A 325 -12.38 -34.00 38.07
CA ALA A 325 -11.83 -33.99 39.42
C ALA A 325 -12.24 -32.76 40.27
N GLN A 326 -12.63 -31.66 39.59
CA GLN A 326 -13.00 -30.39 40.23
C GLN A 326 -14.52 -30.18 40.34
N VAL A 327 -15.31 -30.86 39.52
CA VAL A 327 -16.77 -30.82 39.56
C VAL A 327 -17.22 -31.99 40.44
N LYS A 328 -17.52 -31.69 41.69
CA LYS A 328 -18.05 -32.68 42.67
C LYS A 328 -19.54 -32.48 42.89
#